data_dddc36523928d20fc87c291202f5058f
#
_entry.id   dddc36523928d20fc87c291202f5058f
#
_cell.length_a   1.000
_cell.length_b   1.000
_cell.length_c   1.000
_cell.angle_alpha   90.00
_cell.angle_beta   90.00
_cell.angle_gamma   90.00
#
_symmetry.space_group_name_H-M   'P 1'
#
loop_
_entity.id
_entity.type
_entity.pdbx_description
1 polymer ?
#
loop_
_entity_poly.entity_id
_entity_poly.type
_entity_poly.pdbx_seq_one_letter_code
_entity_poly.pdbx_strand_id
1 'polypeptide(L)'
;MIRMSDDAKAIVLLCGRLGKDSESAPLQQVEYNRLVRWLLSKGMRPSDLLEPDNVAPAAIGSGLPEQRLASLLKRGVQLGFAVETWNRSNIWVICRSDPDYPARYKSHLKDKAPPILFGVGERSLLQGGGLAIVGSRNIDAEAEDFTREAAEWCARGGMPVVSGGARGVDQLAMKGALDAGGCVVGILAENLLRNSVSREARKAIADDRLLLISPYHPEARFTVGTAMARNKLIYAMADYGLVVSSKWTSPKNKGGTWAGATEELKRKPARPVFVRTTGSVPKENLKLLELGALPFPSHPHDADPSTTLQHALKGQPEQPAEDLFAYATKGGQAVAQVRETPVSPATEQQKTPETSKQAAPDTIYDAVLPAIVAALDKPVSADDLAKGLDVAKGQLQKWLKQAVTDKKIKKLTKPVRYARRGSS
;
A
#
# COMPACT_ATOMS: atom_id res chain seq x y z
N MET A 1 5.28 -11.62 29.50
CA MET A 1 5.60 -12.72 28.56
C MET A 1 4.44 -12.85 27.58
N ILE A 2 4.68 -12.74 26.28
CA ILE A 2 3.62 -12.87 25.25
C ILE A 2 3.10 -14.30 25.31
N ARG A 3 1.82 -14.46 25.66
CA ARG A 3 1.10 -15.72 25.44
C ARG A 3 0.43 -15.65 24.08
N MET A 4 0.91 -16.45 23.14
CA MET A 4 0.26 -16.60 21.82
C MET A 4 -0.80 -17.71 21.91
N SER A 5 -1.98 -17.48 21.34
CA SER A 5 -2.96 -18.54 21.09
C SER A 5 -2.39 -19.56 20.09
N ASP A 6 -2.93 -20.78 20.07
CA ASP A 6 -2.48 -21.78 19.10
C ASP A 6 -2.82 -21.37 17.66
N ASP A 7 -3.92 -20.66 17.45
CA ASP A 7 -4.20 -20.01 16.17
C ASP A 7 -3.12 -19.01 15.78
N ALA A 8 -2.70 -18.14 16.71
CA ALA A 8 -1.65 -17.17 16.45
C ALA A 8 -0.31 -17.85 16.15
N LYS A 9 0.02 -18.95 16.84
CA LYS A 9 1.22 -19.75 16.54
C LYS A 9 1.18 -20.27 15.10
N ALA A 10 0.07 -20.92 14.71
CA ALA A 10 -0.10 -21.43 13.36
C ALA A 10 0.01 -20.32 12.30
N ILE A 11 -0.63 -19.16 12.53
CA ILE A 11 -0.59 -18.02 11.62
C ILE A 11 0.82 -17.46 11.48
N VAL A 12 1.55 -17.30 12.60
CA VAL A 12 2.93 -16.79 12.56
C VAL A 12 3.87 -17.81 11.91
N LEU A 13 3.68 -19.11 12.14
CA LEU A 13 4.41 -20.16 11.44
C LEU A 13 4.18 -20.10 9.93
N LEU A 14 2.96 -19.88 9.48
CA LEU A 14 2.61 -19.86 8.05
C LEU A 14 3.02 -18.54 7.36
N CYS A 15 2.78 -17.40 7.99
CA CYS A 15 2.89 -16.07 7.38
C CYS A 15 4.08 -15.24 7.86
N GLY A 16 4.67 -15.58 9.01
CA GLY A 16 5.77 -14.84 9.63
C GLY A 16 7.14 -15.17 9.02
N ARG A 17 8.01 -14.16 8.95
CA ARG A 17 9.43 -14.38 8.67
C ARG A 17 10.14 -14.65 9.99
N LEU A 18 10.69 -15.85 10.20
CA LEU A 18 11.25 -16.33 11.47
C LEU A 18 12.78 -16.53 11.39
N GLY A 19 13.49 -15.74 10.62
CA GLY A 19 14.93 -15.82 10.47
C GLY A 19 15.39 -15.52 9.05
N LYS A 20 16.71 -15.58 8.84
CA LYS A 20 17.35 -15.30 7.54
C LYS A 20 17.29 -16.50 6.60
N ASP A 21 17.36 -17.71 7.13
CA ASP A 21 17.48 -18.97 6.39
C ASP A 21 16.20 -19.80 6.50
N SER A 22 15.15 -19.35 5.83
CA SER A 22 13.92 -20.12 5.69
C SER A 22 13.97 -20.89 4.36
N GLU A 23 14.03 -22.22 4.41
CA GLU A 23 13.94 -23.10 3.23
C GLU A 23 12.66 -22.87 2.42
N SER A 24 11.60 -22.38 3.08
CA SER A 24 10.31 -22.09 2.47
C SER A 24 9.89 -20.65 2.71
N ALA A 25 9.49 -19.95 1.64
CA ALA A 25 8.96 -18.60 1.75
C ALA A 25 7.61 -18.60 2.50
N PRO A 26 7.38 -17.67 3.46
CA PRO A 26 6.09 -17.50 4.12
C PRO A 26 4.95 -17.34 3.12
N LEU A 27 3.74 -17.73 3.52
CA LEU A 27 2.56 -17.54 2.70
C LEU A 27 2.30 -16.06 2.46
N GLN A 28 2.02 -15.72 1.20
CA GLN A 28 1.51 -14.41 0.85
C GLN A 28 0.07 -14.25 1.33
N GLN A 29 -0.39 -13.02 1.53
CA GLN A 29 -1.74 -12.75 2.04
C GLN A 29 -2.85 -13.44 1.23
N VAL A 30 -2.71 -13.48 -0.10
CA VAL A 30 -3.69 -14.16 -0.98
C VAL A 30 -3.69 -15.68 -0.75
N GLU A 31 -2.52 -16.28 -0.59
CA GLU A 31 -2.36 -17.72 -0.30
C GLU A 31 -2.97 -18.06 1.07
N TYR A 32 -2.64 -17.26 2.09
CA TYR A 32 -3.21 -17.41 3.43
C TYR A 32 -4.74 -17.28 3.42
N ASN A 33 -5.29 -16.30 2.69
CA ASN A 33 -6.73 -16.14 2.58
C ASN A 33 -7.42 -17.34 1.91
N ARG A 34 -6.80 -17.98 0.90
CA ARG A 34 -7.33 -19.22 0.31
C ARG A 34 -7.36 -20.35 1.34
N LEU A 35 -6.26 -20.54 2.07
CA LEU A 35 -6.17 -21.53 3.14
C LEU A 35 -7.25 -21.32 4.21
N VAL A 36 -7.40 -20.08 4.71
CA VAL A 36 -8.40 -19.76 5.73
C VAL A 36 -9.82 -20.00 5.24
N ARG A 37 -10.16 -19.63 3.99
CA ARG A 37 -11.50 -19.91 3.45
C ARG A 37 -11.78 -21.40 3.39
N TRP A 38 -10.80 -22.21 3.02
CA TRP A 38 -10.94 -23.67 3.04
C TRP A 38 -11.13 -24.19 4.47
N LEU A 39 -10.29 -23.78 5.43
CA LEU A 39 -10.44 -24.16 6.84
C LEU A 39 -11.84 -23.84 7.35
N LEU A 40 -12.31 -22.61 7.16
CA LEU A 40 -13.66 -22.20 7.57
C LEU A 40 -14.75 -23.03 6.92
N SER A 41 -14.62 -23.45 5.66
CA SER A 41 -15.58 -24.32 4.97
C SER A 41 -15.66 -25.73 5.57
N LYS A 42 -14.62 -26.12 6.34
CA LYS A 42 -14.54 -27.41 7.04
C LYS A 42 -14.79 -27.28 8.55
N GLY A 43 -15.16 -26.08 9.04
CA GLY A 43 -15.33 -25.84 10.47
C GLY A 43 -14.02 -25.83 11.25
N MET A 44 -12.88 -25.73 10.55
CA MET A 44 -11.53 -25.78 11.12
C MET A 44 -10.98 -24.39 11.42
N ARG A 45 -10.02 -24.35 12.34
CA ARG A 45 -9.25 -23.16 12.75
C ARG A 45 -7.79 -23.26 12.30
N PRO A 46 -7.04 -22.17 12.24
CA PRO A 46 -5.60 -22.22 11.96
C PRO A 46 -4.81 -23.16 12.90
N SER A 47 -5.19 -23.24 14.17
CA SER A 47 -4.58 -24.14 15.16
C SER A 47 -4.66 -25.61 14.78
N ASP A 48 -5.71 -26.05 14.07
CA ASP A 48 -5.89 -27.44 13.68
C ASP A 48 -4.82 -27.92 12.71
N LEU A 49 -4.13 -26.99 12.04
CA LEU A 49 -2.97 -27.29 11.18
C LEU A 49 -1.70 -27.65 11.97
N LEU A 50 -1.68 -27.47 13.29
CA LEU A 50 -0.58 -27.93 14.12
C LEU A 50 -0.58 -29.46 14.25
N GLU A 51 -1.73 -30.10 13.98
CA GLU A 51 -1.85 -31.56 13.86
C GLU A 51 -1.42 -32.00 12.45
N PRO A 52 -0.40 -32.88 12.32
CA PRO A 52 0.17 -33.28 11.00
C PRO A 52 -0.85 -33.83 10.01
N ASP A 53 -1.85 -34.56 10.49
CA ASP A 53 -2.86 -35.22 9.66
C ASP A 53 -3.77 -34.23 8.91
N ASN A 54 -3.86 -32.99 9.39
CA ASN A 54 -4.67 -31.95 8.77
C ASN A 54 -3.93 -31.20 7.64
N VAL A 55 -2.61 -31.38 7.50
CA VAL A 55 -1.77 -30.60 6.56
C VAL A 55 -2.05 -31.00 5.11
N ALA A 56 -2.07 -32.31 4.80
CA ALA A 56 -2.30 -32.80 3.45
C ALA A 56 -3.71 -32.44 2.92
N PRO A 57 -4.81 -32.65 3.68
CA PRO A 57 -6.14 -32.19 3.24
C PRO A 57 -6.21 -30.68 3.02
N ALA A 58 -5.58 -29.88 3.89
CA ALA A 58 -5.56 -28.44 3.77
C ALA A 58 -4.75 -27.96 2.56
N ALA A 59 -3.65 -28.60 2.24
CA ALA A 59 -2.84 -28.33 1.06
C ALA A 59 -3.66 -28.55 -0.22
N ILE A 60 -4.28 -29.71 -0.36
CA ILE A 60 -5.12 -30.08 -1.51
C ILE A 60 -6.28 -29.07 -1.64
N GLY A 61 -7.02 -28.84 -0.56
CA GLY A 61 -8.23 -28.02 -0.59
C GLY A 61 -7.97 -26.53 -0.78
N SER A 62 -6.80 -26.03 -0.39
CA SER A 62 -6.38 -24.63 -0.62
C SER A 62 -5.56 -24.42 -1.90
N GLY A 63 -5.17 -25.50 -2.58
CA GLY A 63 -4.29 -25.44 -3.75
C GLY A 63 -2.88 -24.93 -3.42
N LEU A 64 -2.36 -25.26 -2.23
CA LEU A 64 -1.00 -24.95 -1.81
C LEU A 64 -0.13 -26.21 -1.81
N PRO A 65 1.18 -26.10 -2.08
CA PRO A 65 2.08 -27.25 -1.99
C PRO A 65 2.15 -27.81 -0.57
N GLU A 66 1.85 -29.09 -0.38
CA GLU A 66 1.84 -29.75 0.93
C GLU A 66 3.20 -29.65 1.62
N GLN A 67 4.28 -29.95 0.89
CA GLN A 67 5.63 -29.88 1.41
C GLN A 67 5.97 -28.48 1.96
N ARG A 68 5.49 -27.41 1.29
CA ARG A 68 5.69 -26.04 1.76
C ARG A 68 4.90 -25.76 3.04
N LEU A 69 3.64 -26.19 3.13
CA LEU A 69 2.85 -26.03 4.35
C LEU A 69 3.49 -26.79 5.52
N ALA A 70 3.85 -28.04 5.32
CA ALA A 70 4.53 -28.85 6.33
C ALA A 70 5.85 -28.23 6.79
N SER A 71 6.69 -27.75 5.87
CA SER A 71 7.94 -27.08 6.18
C SER A 71 7.72 -25.80 7.00
N LEU A 72 6.70 -24.98 6.66
CA LEU A 72 6.37 -23.78 7.40
C LEU A 72 5.89 -24.07 8.82
N LEU A 73 5.06 -25.09 9.02
CA LEU A 73 4.51 -25.47 10.33
C LEU A 73 5.56 -26.10 11.26
N LYS A 74 6.59 -26.75 10.71
CA LYS A 74 7.71 -27.32 11.48
C LYS A 74 8.69 -26.30 12.07
N ARG A 75 8.50 -24.99 11.84
CA ARG A 75 9.39 -23.93 12.34
C ARG A 75 9.17 -23.54 13.81
N GLY A 76 8.73 -24.45 14.66
CA GLY A 76 8.45 -24.21 16.09
C GLY A 76 9.62 -23.67 16.89
N VAL A 77 10.85 -24.19 16.64
CA VAL A 77 12.08 -23.73 17.28
C VAL A 77 12.40 -22.29 16.89
N GLN A 78 12.33 -21.98 15.59
CA GLN A 78 12.53 -20.62 15.08
C GLN A 78 11.49 -19.64 15.64
N LEU A 79 10.24 -20.07 15.77
CA LEU A 79 9.19 -19.28 16.42
C LEU A 79 9.55 -18.99 17.89
N GLY A 80 10.04 -19.99 18.64
CA GLY A 80 10.46 -19.80 20.03
C GLY A 80 11.52 -18.72 20.16
N PHE A 81 12.59 -18.76 19.35
CA PHE A 81 13.64 -17.74 19.34
C PHE A 81 13.11 -16.36 18.93
N ALA A 82 12.24 -16.30 17.93
CA ALA A 82 11.64 -15.04 17.48
C ALA A 82 10.79 -14.41 18.58
N VAL A 83 9.93 -15.19 19.24
CA VAL A 83 9.07 -14.72 20.35
C VAL A 83 9.91 -14.23 21.52
N GLU A 84 10.98 -14.92 21.88
CA GLU A 84 11.91 -14.47 22.93
C GLU A 84 12.56 -13.12 22.57
N THR A 85 13.02 -12.97 21.34
CA THR A 85 13.61 -11.72 20.83
C THR A 85 12.59 -10.57 20.88
N TRP A 86 11.36 -10.81 20.43
CA TRP A 86 10.28 -9.81 20.47
C TRP A 86 9.92 -9.42 21.90
N ASN A 87 9.82 -10.42 22.82
CA ASN A 87 9.57 -10.17 24.24
C ASN A 87 10.65 -9.27 24.88
N ARG A 88 11.93 -9.54 24.63
CA ARG A 88 13.05 -8.72 25.13
C ARG A 88 12.97 -7.26 24.65
N SER A 89 12.32 -7.04 23.49
CA SER A 89 12.14 -5.71 22.89
C SER A 89 10.78 -5.10 23.19
N ASN A 90 9.97 -5.67 24.07
CA ASN A 90 8.60 -5.28 24.36
C ASN A 90 7.69 -5.25 23.11
N ILE A 91 8.04 -6.02 22.07
CA ILE A 91 7.22 -6.14 20.87
C ILE A 91 6.18 -7.23 21.10
N TRP A 92 4.91 -6.87 21.05
CA TRP A 92 3.82 -7.83 21.04
C TRP A 92 3.41 -8.20 19.61
N VAL A 93 2.76 -9.36 19.51
CA VAL A 93 2.25 -9.89 18.24
C VAL A 93 0.79 -10.23 18.42
N ILE A 94 -0.06 -9.79 17.51
CA ILE A 94 -1.46 -10.19 17.40
C ILE A 94 -1.77 -10.65 15.99
N CYS A 95 -2.63 -11.64 15.88
CA CYS A 95 -3.04 -12.24 14.62
C CYS A 95 -4.51 -11.99 14.33
N ARG A 96 -4.90 -12.10 13.08
CA ARG A 96 -6.28 -11.81 12.63
C ARG A 96 -7.34 -12.68 13.33
N SER A 97 -6.96 -13.82 13.91
CA SER A 97 -7.82 -14.68 14.73
C SER A 97 -8.01 -14.19 16.16
N ASP A 98 -7.11 -13.35 16.67
CA ASP A 98 -7.14 -12.93 18.06
C ASP A 98 -8.27 -11.91 18.30
N PRO A 99 -8.88 -11.92 19.52
CA PRO A 99 -9.95 -10.99 19.87
C PRO A 99 -9.49 -9.53 19.87
N ASP A 100 -8.24 -9.26 20.27
CA ASP A 100 -7.67 -7.91 20.34
C ASP A 100 -7.28 -7.35 18.95
N TYR A 101 -7.40 -8.15 17.88
CA TYR A 101 -7.09 -7.67 16.53
C TYR A 101 -8.06 -6.56 16.12
N PRO A 102 -7.60 -5.41 15.55
CA PRO A 102 -8.43 -4.27 15.25
C PRO A 102 -9.68 -4.64 14.41
N ALA A 103 -10.86 -4.52 15.00
CA ALA A 103 -12.13 -4.80 14.32
C ALA A 103 -12.28 -3.93 13.07
N ARG A 104 -11.77 -2.68 13.12
CA ARG A 104 -11.77 -1.74 11.99
C ARG A 104 -10.92 -2.22 10.81
N TYR A 105 -9.86 -2.99 11.03
CA TYR A 105 -9.12 -3.63 9.93
C TYR A 105 -9.93 -4.75 9.29
N LYS A 106 -10.59 -5.59 10.11
CA LYS A 106 -11.44 -6.68 9.59
C LYS A 106 -12.60 -6.13 8.75
N SER A 107 -13.30 -5.12 9.26
CA SER A 107 -14.48 -4.55 8.58
C SER A 107 -14.11 -3.75 7.34
N HIS A 108 -13.07 -2.90 7.42
CA HIS A 108 -12.72 -1.97 6.34
C HIS A 108 -11.86 -2.61 5.25
N LEU A 109 -10.90 -3.46 5.63
CA LEU A 109 -9.96 -4.08 4.69
C LEU A 109 -10.39 -5.47 4.22
N LYS A 110 -11.27 -6.15 4.97
CA LYS A 110 -11.73 -7.51 4.66
C LYS A 110 -10.54 -8.45 4.41
N ASP A 111 -10.48 -9.08 3.26
CA ASP A 111 -9.39 -9.97 2.83
C ASP A 111 -8.01 -9.27 2.73
N LYS A 112 -7.98 -7.93 2.66
CA LYS A 112 -6.74 -7.17 2.65
C LYS A 112 -6.22 -6.84 4.05
N ALA A 113 -6.90 -7.26 5.13
CA ALA A 113 -6.41 -7.12 6.50
C ALA A 113 -5.19 -8.03 6.72
N PRO A 114 -4.06 -7.53 7.24
CA PRO A 114 -2.85 -8.34 7.41
C PRO A 114 -3.09 -9.49 8.39
N PRO A 115 -2.53 -10.69 8.13
CA PRO A 115 -2.71 -11.83 9.03
C PRO A 115 -2.00 -11.65 10.38
N ILE A 116 -0.94 -10.85 10.42
CA ILE A 116 -0.09 -10.59 11.59
C ILE A 116 0.11 -9.09 11.73
N LEU A 117 0.09 -8.61 12.98
CA LEU A 117 0.52 -7.28 13.39
C LEU A 117 1.53 -7.40 14.51
N PHE A 118 2.65 -6.72 14.37
CA PHE A 118 3.64 -6.48 15.41
C PHE A 118 3.42 -5.09 15.98
N GLY A 119 3.61 -4.90 17.28
CA GLY A 119 3.44 -3.58 17.86
C GLY A 119 4.21 -3.38 19.15
N VAL A 120 4.39 -2.11 19.51
CA VAL A 120 4.98 -1.64 20.76
C VAL A 120 4.13 -0.49 21.27
N GLY A 121 3.81 -0.48 22.56
CA GLY A 121 2.97 0.53 23.21
C GLY A 121 1.57 0.02 23.53
N GLU A 122 0.70 0.94 23.95
CA GLU A 122 -0.60 0.66 24.53
C GLU A 122 -1.61 0.14 23.49
N ARG A 123 -2.11 -1.08 23.70
CA ARG A 123 -3.02 -1.77 22.77
C ARG A 123 -4.42 -1.16 22.68
N SER A 124 -4.87 -0.50 23.72
CA SER A 124 -6.21 0.14 23.73
C SER A 124 -6.35 1.17 22.63
N LEU A 125 -5.23 1.81 22.21
CA LEU A 125 -5.18 2.75 21.07
C LEU A 125 -5.56 2.12 19.73
N LEU A 126 -5.52 0.78 19.58
CA LEU A 126 -6.01 0.09 18.38
C LEU A 126 -7.52 0.26 18.15
N GLN A 127 -8.27 0.60 19.18
CA GLN A 127 -9.73 0.75 19.11
C GLN A 127 -10.16 2.22 18.94
N GLY A 128 -9.27 3.18 19.22
CA GLY A 128 -9.61 4.60 19.35
C GLY A 128 -10.00 5.33 18.06
N GLY A 129 -9.56 4.90 16.90
CA GLY A 129 -9.78 5.63 15.63
C GLY A 129 -8.96 6.90 15.54
N GLY A 130 -9.59 8.01 15.14
CA GLY A 130 -8.96 9.34 15.07
C GLY A 130 -8.80 9.88 13.66
N LEU A 131 -7.88 10.85 13.50
CA LEU A 131 -7.55 11.50 12.22
C LEU A 131 -6.26 10.93 11.63
N ALA A 132 -6.36 10.34 10.44
CA ALA A 132 -5.18 9.98 9.65
C ALA A 132 -4.60 11.24 9.02
N ILE A 133 -3.39 11.65 9.40
CA ILE A 133 -2.68 12.80 8.79
C ILE A 133 -1.54 12.27 7.94
N VAL A 134 -1.60 12.54 6.63
CA VAL A 134 -0.64 12.04 5.65
C VAL A 134 -0.23 13.12 4.66
N GLY A 135 0.97 12.97 4.08
CA GLY A 135 1.41 13.93 3.08
C GLY A 135 2.77 13.62 2.47
N SER A 136 3.28 14.60 1.75
CA SER A 136 4.58 14.55 1.08
C SER A 136 5.74 14.53 2.09
N ARG A 137 6.86 13.93 1.67
CA ARG A 137 8.10 13.89 2.45
C ARG A 137 8.84 15.24 2.48
N ASN A 138 8.68 16.03 1.44
CA ASN A 138 9.25 17.37 1.31
C ASN A 138 8.10 18.36 1.21
N ILE A 139 7.98 19.23 2.19
CA ILE A 139 6.93 20.23 2.32
C ILE A 139 7.54 21.61 2.58
N ASP A 140 6.75 22.63 2.34
CA ASP A 140 7.07 24.03 2.65
C ASP A 140 6.65 24.38 4.09
N ALA A 141 7.05 25.55 4.55
CA ALA A 141 6.77 26.02 5.91
C ALA A 141 5.26 26.11 6.20
N GLU A 142 4.45 26.57 5.25
CA GLU A 142 2.98 26.64 5.43
C GLU A 142 2.36 25.26 5.64
N ALA A 143 2.84 24.24 4.93
CA ALA A 143 2.38 22.88 5.12
C ALA A 143 2.89 22.28 6.45
N GLU A 144 4.08 22.67 6.91
CA GLU A 144 4.61 22.27 8.23
C GLU A 144 3.75 22.85 9.34
N ASP A 145 3.46 24.16 9.31
CA ASP A 145 2.64 24.85 10.31
C ASP A 145 1.23 24.29 10.33
N PHE A 146 0.58 24.15 9.16
CA PHE A 146 -0.73 23.53 9.05
C PHE A 146 -0.76 22.11 9.64
N THR A 147 0.28 21.31 9.38
CA THR A 147 0.36 19.94 9.89
C THR A 147 0.43 19.93 11.42
N ARG A 148 1.22 20.84 11.99
CA ARG A 148 1.39 20.98 13.44
C ARG A 148 0.08 21.43 14.08
N GLU A 149 -0.53 22.47 13.57
CA GLU A 149 -1.81 23.02 14.05
C GLU A 149 -2.92 21.97 14.04
N ALA A 150 -3.07 21.22 12.93
CA ALA A 150 -4.06 20.15 12.83
C ALA A 150 -3.80 19.02 13.85
N ALA A 151 -2.54 18.65 14.06
CA ALA A 151 -2.17 17.61 15.03
C ALA A 151 -2.38 18.08 16.47
N GLU A 152 -2.04 19.31 16.81
CA GLU A 152 -2.29 19.91 18.11
C GLU A 152 -3.79 20.08 18.39
N TRP A 153 -4.57 20.49 17.40
CA TRP A 153 -6.03 20.54 17.51
C TRP A 153 -6.63 19.17 17.84
N CYS A 154 -6.20 18.09 17.15
CA CYS A 154 -6.60 16.75 17.49
C CYS A 154 -6.23 16.37 18.93
N ALA A 155 -5.00 16.70 19.36
CA ALA A 155 -4.53 16.39 20.70
C ALA A 155 -5.38 17.08 21.79
N ARG A 156 -5.69 18.37 21.62
CA ARG A 156 -6.54 19.15 22.55
C ARG A 156 -7.96 18.57 22.68
N GLY A 157 -8.52 18.09 21.55
CA GLY A 157 -9.83 17.47 21.52
C GLY A 157 -9.82 15.96 21.85
N GLY A 158 -8.70 15.41 22.34
CA GLY A 158 -8.61 14.00 22.71
C GLY A 158 -8.72 13.02 21.50
N MET A 159 -8.61 13.53 20.27
CA MET A 159 -8.66 12.71 19.06
C MET A 159 -7.27 12.14 18.72
N PRO A 160 -7.07 10.81 18.64
CA PRO A 160 -5.78 10.26 18.27
C PRO A 160 -5.36 10.65 16.85
N VAL A 161 -4.07 10.90 16.65
CA VAL A 161 -3.47 11.08 15.32
C VAL A 161 -2.95 9.74 14.82
N VAL A 162 -3.35 9.34 13.61
CA VAL A 162 -2.89 8.13 12.94
C VAL A 162 -1.97 8.54 11.78
N SER A 163 -0.75 8.00 11.71
CA SER A 163 0.15 8.33 10.62
C SER A 163 1.16 7.22 10.31
N GLY A 164 1.99 7.45 9.29
CA GLY A 164 2.88 6.42 8.76
C GLY A 164 4.34 6.52 9.20
N GLY A 165 4.71 7.55 9.94
CA GLY A 165 6.09 7.76 10.40
C GLY A 165 7.10 8.10 9.29
N ALA A 166 6.68 8.37 8.06
CA ALA A 166 7.56 8.81 7.00
C ALA A 166 8.04 10.25 7.25
N ARG A 167 9.22 10.62 6.72
CA ARG A 167 9.70 11.99 6.80
C ARG A 167 8.67 12.99 6.25
N GLY A 168 8.64 14.21 6.74
CA GLY A 168 7.73 15.28 6.35
C GLY A 168 6.43 15.23 7.14
N VAL A 169 5.28 15.31 6.48
CA VAL A 169 3.97 15.41 7.13
C VAL A 169 3.75 14.36 8.21
N ASP A 170 4.05 13.08 7.91
CA ASP A 170 3.75 11.99 8.85
C ASP A 170 4.49 12.18 10.19
N GLN A 171 5.81 12.46 10.16
CA GLN A 171 6.59 12.66 11.38
C GLN A 171 6.20 13.94 12.12
N LEU A 172 5.90 15.03 11.39
CA LEU A 172 5.46 16.28 11.98
C LEU A 172 4.10 16.14 12.67
N ALA A 173 3.16 15.44 12.05
CA ALA A 173 1.85 15.17 12.64
C ALA A 173 1.97 14.34 13.92
N MET A 174 2.78 13.27 13.89
CA MET A 174 3.01 12.45 15.09
C MET A 174 3.68 13.24 16.19
N LYS A 175 4.72 14.02 15.86
CA LYS A 175 5.43 14.84 16.82
C LYS A 175 4.54 15.94 17.40
N GLY A 176 3.81 16.70 16.58
CA GLY A 176 2.91 17.77 17.01
C GLY A 176 1.84 17.29 17.97
N ALA A 177 1.23 16.12 17.68
CA ALA A 177 0.24 15.53 18.59
C ALA A 177 0.85 15.10 19.93
N LEU A 178 2.04 14.47 19.92
CA LEU A 178 2.73 14.05 21.16
C LEU A 178 3.21 15.24 22.00
N ASP A 179 3.74 16.28 21.37
CA ASP A 179 4.20 17.50 22.03
C ASP A 179 3.03 18.23 22.70
N ALA A 180 1.85 18.19 22.10
CA ALA A 180 0.60 18.75 22.64
C ALA A 180 -0.12 17.81 23.67
N GLY A 181 0.52 16.71 24.05
CA GLY A 181 -0.05 15.78 25.05
C GLY A 181 -1.05 14.76 24.51
N GLY A 182 -1.26 14.70 23.19
CA GLY A 182 -2.20 13.78 22.55
C GLY A 182 -1.68 12.36 22.35
N CYS A 183 -2.56 11.50 21.84
CA CYS A 183 -2.26 10.11 21.51
C CYS A 183 -1.96 9.91 20.03
N VAL A 184 -1.05 8.99 19.72
CA VAL A 184 -0.60 8.71 18.35
C VAL A 184 -0.57 7.23 18.07
N VAL A 185 -1.07 6.83 16.90
CA VAL A 185 -0.91 5.50 16.32
C VAL A 185 -0.04 5.59 15.07
N GLY A 186 1.21 5.13 15.19
CA GLY A 186 2.15 5.07 14.08
C GLY A 186 2.10 3.73 13.37
N ILE A 187 1.76 3.71 12.07
CA ILE A 187 1.72 2.49 11.27
C ILE A 187 2.95 2.45 10.38
N LEU A 188 3.90 1.59 10.72
CA LEU A 188 5.23 1.61 10.11
C LEU A 188 5.36 0.63 8.94
N ALA A 189 6.09 1.04 7.91
CA ALA A 189 6.45 0.19 6.77
C ALA A 189 7.77 -0.55 6.97
N GLU A 190 8.54 -0.17 7.99
CA GLU A 190 9.90 -0.67 8.27
C GLU A 190 10.30 -0.49 9.73
N ASN A 191 11.32 -1.25 10.15
CA ASN A 191 12.11 -1.00 11.37
C ASN A 191 11.30 -0.63 12.63
N LEU A 192 10.25 -1.38 12.94
CA LEU A 192 9.47 -1.17 14.17
C LEU A 192 10.38 -1.15 15.40
N LEU A 193 11.31 -2.11 15.49
CA LEU A 193 12.25 -2.20 16.59
C LEU A 193 13.08 -0.93 16.75
N ARG A 194 13.69 -0.44 15.66
CA ARG A 194 14.52 0.78 15.71
C ARG A 194 13.69 2.03 16.06
N ASN A 195 12.50 2.14 15.51
CA ASN A 195 11.66 3.31 15.74
C ASN A 195 11.10 3.37 17.18
N SER A 196 10.91 2.21 17.84
CA SER A 196 10.41 2.15 19.22
C SER A 196 11.45 2.49 20.31
N VAL A 197 12.75 2.48 19.96
CA VAL A 197 13.82 2.68 20.95
C VAL A 197 14.37 4.10 21.01
N SER A 198 13.89 5.05 20.17
CA SER A 198 14.28 6.45 20.31
C SER A 198 13.84 7.01 21.67
N ARG A 199 14.53 8.05 22.16
CA ARG A 199 14.21 8.63 23.48
C ARG A 199 12.78 9.14 23.54
N GLU A 200 12.34 9.82 22.51
CA GLU A 200 11.00 10.41 22.38
C GLU A 200 9.94 9.30 22.32
N ALA A 201 10.17 8.26 21.50
CA ALA A 201 9.24 7.15 21.38
C ALA A 201 9.11 6.39 22.72
N ARG A 202 10.23 6.08 23.39
CA ARG A 202 10.20 5.41 24.70
C ARG A 202 9.40 6.18 25.74
N LYS A 203 9.58 7.51 25.81
CA LYS A 203 8.81 8.35 26.74
C LYS A 203 7.32 8.29 26.41
N ALA A 204 6.94 8.51 25.16
CA ALA A 204 5.54 8.52 24.75
C ALA A 204 4.87 7.14 24.89
N ILE A 205 5.63 6.04 24.69
CA ILE A 205 5.17 4.67 24.94
C ILE A 205 4.96 4.44 26.44
N ALA A 206 5.89 4.88 27.30
CA ALA A 206 5.77 4.76 28.74
C ALA A 206 4.62 5.61 29.34
N ASP A 207 4.26 6.67 28.67
CA ASP A 207 3.13 7.56 29.02
C ASP A 207 1.80 7.06 28.39
N ASP A 208 1.75 5.86 27.78
CA ASP A 208 0.60 5.26 27.08
C ASP A 208 0.01 6.13 25.95
N ARG A 209 0.83 7.05 25.39
CA ARG A 209 0.41 8.00 24.35
C ARG A 209 0.88 7.63 22.94
N LEU A 210 1.75 6.64 22.80
CA LEU A 210 2.26 6.19 21.50
C LEU A 210 2.08 4.69 21.32
N LEU A 211 1.42 4.33 20.24
CA LEU A 211 1.36 2.99 19.73
C LEU A 211 2.06 2.93 18.37
N LEU A 212 3.05 2.09 18.22
CA LEU A 212 3.69 1.79 16.92
C LEU A 212 3.31 0.38 16.49
N ILE A 213 2.78 0.22 15.27
CA ILE A 213 2.44 -1.08 14.70
C ILE A 213 3.02 -1.27 13.30
N SER A 214 3.23 -2.52 12.91
CA SER A 214 3.67 -2.88 11.57
C SER A 214 3.10 -4.25 11.16
N PRO A 215 2.67 -4.45 9.91
CA PRO A 215 2.35 -5.78 9.37
C PRO A 215 3.59 -6.55 8.94
N TYR A 216 4.77 -5.96 9.05
CA TYR A 216 6.05 -6.52 8.62
C TYR A 216 6.91 -6.94 9.81
N HIS A 217 7.88 -7.82 9.58
CA HIS A 217 8.85 -8.21 10.60
C HIS A 217 9.46 -6.96 11.29
N PRO A 218 9.66 -6.96 12.63
CA PRO A 218 10.13 -5.78 13.36
C PRO A 218 11.41 -5.13 12.84
N GLU A 219 12.29 -5.90 12.22
CA GLU A 219 13.52 -5.44 11.60
C GLU A 219 13.43 -5.31 10.06
N ALA A 220 12.22 -5.33 9.50
CA ALA A 220 12.04 -5.21 8.05
C ALA A 220 12.65 -3.90 7.53
N ARG A 221 13.37 -3.99 6.42
CA ARG A 221 13.96 -2.81 5.76
C ARG A 221 12.91 -2.12 4.89
N PHE A 222 13.09 -0.83 4.71
CA PHE A 222 12.25 -0.02 3.84
C PHE A 222 12.27 -0.53 2.39
N THR A 223 11.09 -0.61 1.82
CA THR A 223 10.88 -0.69 0.38
C THR A 223 9.72 0.21 -0.02
N VAL A 224 9.75 0.72 -1.27
CA VAL A 224 8.62 1.51 -1.79
C VAL A 224 7.34 0.68 -1.78
N GLY A 225 7.44 -0.62 -2.09
CA GLY A 225 6.30 -1.54 -2.08
C GLY A 225 5.66 -1.69 -0.69
N THR A 226 6.47 -1.86 0.38
CA THR A 226 5.95 -1.94 1.75
C THR A 226 5.31 -0.64 2.20
N ALA A 227 5.91 0.51 1.85
CA ALA A 227 5.35 1.81 2.18
C ALA A 227 4.00 2.05 1.50
N MET A 228 3.87 1.74 0.22
CA MET A 228 2.61 1.86 -0.52
C MET A 228 1.54 0.88 0.00
N ALA A 229 1.91 -0.38 0.21
CA ALA A 229 0.97 -1.39 0.73
C ALA A 229 0.48 -1.07 2.16
N ARG A 230 1.27 -0.36 2.97
CA ARG A 230 0.93 0.06 4.32
C ARG A 230 -0.09 1.22 4.34
N ASN A 231 -0.10 2.10 3.35
CA ASN A 231 -0.95 3.32 3.38
C ASN A 231 -2.43 3.01 3.61
N LYS A 232 -2.97 1.95 3.02
CA LYS A 232 -4.36 1.51 3.29
C LYS A 232 -4.65 1.23 4.77
N LEU A 233 -3.61 0.84 5.55
CA LEU A 233 -3.75 0.55 6.97
C LEU A 233 -3.90 1.83 7.80
N ILE A 234 -3.33 2.96 7.34
CA ILE A 234 -3.47 4.27 8.00
C ILE A 234 -4.94 4.69 7.95
N TYR A 235 -5.54 4.72 6.75
CA TYR A 235 -6.95 5.09 6.60
C TYR A 235 -7.88 4.10 7.31
N ALA A 236 -7.60 2.81 7.24
CA ALA A 236 -8.42 1.80 7.90
C ALA A 236 -8.37 1.87 9.44
N MET A 237 -7.29 2.40 10.01
CA MET A 237 -7.16 2.62 11.46
C MET A 237 -7.92 3.87 11.93
N ALA A 238 -8.03 4.89 11.10
CA ALA A 238 -8.65 6.16 11.43
C ALA A 238 -10.16 6.19 11.13
N ASP A 239 -10.84 7.23 11.62
CA ASP A 239 -12.23 7.55 11.27
C ASP A 239 -12.29 8.51 10.09
N TYR A 240 -11.30 9.40 9.99
CA TYR A 240 -11.15 10.41 8.95
C TYR A 240 -9.73 10.41 8.41
N GLY A 241 -9.56 10.83 7.16
CA GLY A 241 -8.25 11.09 6.55
C GLY A 241 -8.04 12.56 6.26
N LEU A 242 -6.83 13.06 6.47
CA LEU A 242 -6.37 14.39 6.06
C LEU A 242 -5.13 14.28 5.18
N VAL A 243 -5.23 14.73 3.95
CA VAL A 243 -4.10 14.89 3.03
C VAL A 243 -3.62 16.34 3.10
N VAL A 244 -2.47 16.57 3.73
CA VAL A 244 -1.89 17.91 3.84
C VAL A 244 -1.25 18.32 2.52
N SER A 245 -0.46 17.43 1.91
CA SER A 245 0.25 17.70 0.66
C SER A 245 0.40 16.43 -0.15
N SER A 246 -0.03 16.48 -1.41
CA SER A 246 0.06 15.36 -2.35
C SER A 246 0.74 15.83 -3.62
N LYS A 247 2.06 15.60 -3.75
CA LYS A 247 2.85 16.03 -4.93
C LYS A 247 3.18 14.82 -5.81
N TRP A 248 3.02 14.97 -7.12
CA TRP A 248 3.51 14.01 -8.10
C TRP A 248 4.98 14.29 -8.39
N THR A 249 5.78 13.23 -8.45
CA THR A 249 7.16 13.34 -8.96
C THR A 249 7.19 13.32 -10.49
N SER A 250 6.22 12.68 -11.12
CA SER A 250 5.97 12.71 -12.55
C SER A 250 4.53 12.26 -12.85
N PRO A 251 3.97 12.49 -14.07
CA PRO A 251 2.65 11.98 -14.45
C PRO A 251 2.48 10.46 -14.29
N LYS A 252 3.58 9.70 -14.45
CA LYS A 252 3.60 8.25 -14.26
C LYS A 252 3.84 7.84 -12.80
N ASN A 253 4.46 8.69 -11.97
CA ASN A 253 4.74 8.43 -10.56
C ASN A 253 4.03 9.46 -9.67
N LYS A 254 2.79 9.16 -9.34
CA LYS A 254 1.92 10.02 -8.54
C LYS A 254 2.20 10.00 -7.04
N GLY A 255 3.21 9.22 -6.60
CA GLY A 255 3.60 9.13 -5.20
C GLY A 255 2.64 8.33 -4.30
N GLY A 256 3.15 7.96 -3.11
CA GLY A 256 2.41 7.09 -2.18
C GLY A 256 1.20 7.78 -1.55
N THR A 257 1.28 9.07 -1.23
CA THR A 257 0.16 9.82 -0.64
C THR A 257 -1.04 9.87 -1.58
N TRP A 258 -0.81 10.23 -2.85
CA TRP A 258 -1.85 10.22 -3.88
C TRP A 258 -2.47 8.82 -4.06
N ALA A 259 -1.63 7.80 -4.19
CA ALA A 259 -2.10 6.43 -4.39
C ALA A 259 -2.94 5.94 -3.21
N GLY A 260 -2.52 6.23 -1.99
CA GLY A 260 -3.27 5.88 -0.77
C GLY A 260 -4.61 6.60 -0.69
N ALA A 261 -4.63 7.92 -0.91
CA ALA A 261 -5.86 8.71 -0.88
C ALA A 261 -6.86 8.26 -1.96
N THR A 262 -6.39 8.07 -3.19
CA THR A 262 -7.26 7.62 -4.29
C THR A 262 -7.73 6.16 -4.14
N GLU A 263 -6.93 5.28 -3.53
CA GLU A 263 -7.39 3.93 -3.17
C GLU A 263 -8.51 4.01 -2.14
N GLU A 264 -8.37 4.89 -1.14
CA GLU A 264 -9.39 5.04 -0.10
C GLU A 264 -10.69 5.65 -0.64
N LEU A 265 -10.61 6.72 -1.42
CA LEU A 265 -11.79 7.35 -2.05
C LEU A 265 -12.59 6.40 -2.95
N LYS A 266 -11.94 5.41 -3.55
CA LYS A 266 -12.59 4.37 -4.37
C LYS A 266 -13.18 3.22 -3.56
N ARG A 267 -12.92 3.14 -2.26
CA ARG A 267 -13.40 2.06 -1.40
C ARG A 267 -14.88 2.24 -1.08
N LYS A 268 -15.60 1.15 -0.89
CA LYS A 268 -17.02 1.16 -0.49
C LYS A 268 -17.22 0.26 0.74
N PRO A 269 -17.59 0.81 1.90
CA PRO A 269 -17.60 2.25 2.23
C PRO A 269 -16.18 2.82 2.36
N ALA A 270 -15.99 4.06 1.95
CA ALA A 270 -14.75 4.81 2.15
C ALA A 270 -14.72 5.46 3.54
N ARG A 271 -13.51 5.72 4.08
CA ARG A 271 -13.35 6.72 5.13
C ARG A 271 -13.45 8.11 4.49
N PRO A 272 -14.08 9.09 5.14
CA PRO A 272 -14.06 10.47 4.66
C PRO A 272 -12.62 10.97 4.57
N VAL A 273 -12.23 11.48 3.41
CA VAL A 273 -10.89 12.03 3.17
C VAL A 273 -11.01 13.53 2.97
N PHE A 274 -10.38 14.27 3.86
CA PHE A 274 -10.21 15.72 3.78
C PHE A 274 -8.88 16.07 3.13
N VAL A 275 -8.82 17.26 2.53
CA VAL A 275 -7.62 17.78 1.87
C VAL A 275 -7.38 19.23 2.29
N ARG A 276 -6.12 19.57 2.58
CA ARG A 276 -5.74 20.98 2.81
C ARG A 276 -5.97 21.79 1.55
N THR A 277 -6.73 22.87 1.68
CA THR A 277 -7.07 23.81 0.60
C THR A 277 -6.64 25.25 0.88
N THR A 278 -6.06 25.52 2.06
CA THR A 278 -5.61 26.84 2.49
C THR A 278 -4.13 27.05 2.24
N GLY A 279 -3.72 28.29 1.96
CA GLY A 279 -2.35 28.67 1.66
C GLY A 279 -1.84 28.12 0.31
N SER A 280 -0.54 27.98 0.18
CA SER A 280 0.10 27.39 -1.01
C SER A 280 -0.10 25.88 -1.05
N VAL A 281 -1.05 25.41 -1.86
CA VAL A 281 -1.36 24.00 -1.98
C VAL A 281 -0.94 23.42 -3.33
N PRO A 282 -0.44 22.18 -3.38
CA PRO A 282 -0.16 21.50 -4.64
C PRO A 282 -1.43 21.33 -5.49
N LYS A 283 -1.29 21.46 -6.81
CA LYS A 283 -2.41 21.22 -7.75
C LYS A 283 -3.05 19.85 -7.59
N GLU A 284 -2.27 18.88 -7.15
CA GLU A 284 -2.71 17.53 -6.88
C GLU A 284 -3.69 17.44 -5.71
N ASN A 285 -3.60 18.33 -4.72
CA ASN A 285 -4.60 18.40 -3.66
C ASN A 285 -5.98 18.75 -4.24
N LEU A 286 -6.03 19.75 -5.14
CA LEU A 286 -7.29 20.15 -5.80
C LEU A 286 -7.90 19.01 -6.62
N LYS A 287 -7.06 18.20 -7.28
CA LYS A 287 -7.54 17.00 -8.00
C LYS A 287 -8.12 15.91 -7.10
N LEU A 288 -7.74 15.85 -5.82
CA LEU A 288 -8.37 14.94 -4.87
C LEU A 288 -9.81 15.37 -4.55
N LEU A 289 -10.09 16.69 -4.55
CA LEU A 289 -11.46 17.19 -4.40
C LEU A 289 -12.36 16.75 -5.57
N GLU A 290 -11.83 16.80 -6.80
CA GLU A 290 -12.54 16.29 -8.01
C GLU A 290 -12.84 14.79 -7.92
N LEU A 291 -12.09 14.03 -7.12
CA LEU A 291 -12.27 12.60 -6.87
C LEU A 291 -13.16 12.29 -5.64
N GLY A 292 -13.78 13.32 -5.02
CA GLY A 292 -14.68 13.15 -3.89
C GLY A 292 -14.02 13.34 -2.51
N ALA A 293 -12.80 13.84 -2.44
CA ALA A 293 -12.27 14.33 -1.17
C ALA A 293 -12.95 15.67 -0.78
N LEU A 294 -12.91 16.00 0.49
CA LEU A 294 -13.55 17.19 1.05
C LEU A 294 -12.51 18.23 1.42
N PRO A 295 -12.83 19.55 1.34
CA PRO A 295 -11.96 20.56 1.90
C PRO A 295 -11.88 20.39 3.42
N PHE A 296 -10.66 20.45 3.98
CA PHE A 296 -10.51 20.40 5.43
C PHE A 296 -11.13 21.66 6.04
N PRO A 297 -12.03 21.55 7.03
CA PRO A 297 -12.71 22.70 7.62
C PRO A 297 -11.74 23.60 8.37
N SER A 298 -12.09 24.87 8.50
CA SER A 298 -11.44 25.72 9.49
C SER A 298 -11.70 25.13 10.88
N HIS A 299 -10.65 25.07 11.70
CA HIS A 299 -10.68 24.45 13.01
C HIS A 299 -10.32 25.51 14.07
N PRO A 300 -11.31 26.25 14.60
CA PRO A 300 -11.07 27.12 15.71
C PRO A 300 -10.39 26.39 16.87
N HIS A 301 -9.48 27.05 17.55
CA HIS A 301 -8.61 26.46 18.58
C HIS A 301 -9.37 25.60 19.61
N ASP A 302 -10.58 26.00 19.98
CA ASP A 302 -11.41 25.39 21.03
C ASP A 302 -12.52 24.48 20.48
N ALA A 303 -12.61 24.29 19.16
CA ALA A 303 -13.63 23.44 18.57
C ALA A 303 -13.26 21.95 18.70
N ASP A 304 -14.24 21.13 19.10
CA ASP A 304 -14.08 19.67 19.13
C ASP A 304 -13.83 19.08 17.72
N PRO A 305 -12.73 18.35 17.52
CA PRO A 305 -12.39 17.79 16.21
C PRO A 305 -13.47 16.85 15.64
N SER A 306 -14.02 15.97 16.45
CA SER A 306 -15.02 14.99 15.97
C SER A 306 -16.28 15.68 15.50
N THR A 307 -16.79 16.63 16.27
CA THR A 307 -17.99 17.40 15.93
C THR A 307 -17.76 18.26 14.68
N THR A 308 -16.62 18.93 14.60
CA THR A 308 -16.27 19.78 13.45
C THR A 308 -16.20 18.96 12.15
N LEU A 309 -15.50 17.83 12.17
CA LEU A 309 -15.39 16.95 11.00
C LEU A 309 -16.74 16.31 10.61
N GLN A 310 -17.56 15.93 11.60
CA GLN A 310 -18.93 15.43 11.33
C GLN A 310 -19.84 16.51 10.71
N HIS A 311 -19.76 17.76 11.18
CA HIS A 311 -20.52 18.86 10.59
C HIS A 311 -20.07 19.14 9.16
N ALA A 312 -18.77 19.08 8.87
CA ALA A 312 -18.24 19.22 7.52
C ALA A 312 -18.74 18.13 6.54
N LEU A 313 -19.05 16.92 7.06
CA LEU A 313 -19.68 15.87 6.26
C LEU A 313 -21.17 16.13 5.98
N LYS A 314 -21.92 16.61 6.99
CA LYS A 314 -23.38 16.85 6.88
C LYS A 314 -23.70 18.07 6.00
N GLY A 315 -22.82 19.04 5.90
CA GLY A 315 -22.97 20.23 5.06
C GLY A 315 -22.76 20.00 3.56
N GLN A 316 -22.44 18.80 3.14
CA GLN A 316 -22.33 18.43 1.73
C GLN A 316 -23.74 18.11 1.18
N PRO A 317 -24.12 18.62 -0.02
CA PRO A 317 -25.29 18.11 -0.71
C PRO A 317 -25.06 16.59 -0.91
N GLU A 318 -26.05 15.79 -0.56
CA GLU A 318 -26.05 14.36 -0.89
C GLU A 318 -25.71 14.23 -2.37
N GLN A 319 -24.56 13.65 -2.68
CA GLN A 319 -24.29 13.22 -4.06
C GLN A 319 -25.35 12.17 -4.36
N PRO A 320 -26.22 12.40 -5.36
CA PRO A 320 -27.19 11.38 -5.72
C PRO A 320 -26.38 10.10 -6.00
N ALA A 321 -26.75 9.04 -5.33
CA ALA A 321 -26.22 7.71 -5.66
C ALA A 321 -26.45 7.58 -7.17
N GLU A 322 -25.38 7.55 -7.97
CA GLU A 322 -25.48 7.25 -9.38
C GLU A 322 -26.12 5.87 -9.47
N ASP A 323 -27.40 5.92 -9.78
CA ASP A 323 -28.20 4.72 -10.03
C ASP A 323 -27.64 4.09 -11.30
N LEU A 324 -26.81 3.06 -11.11
CA LEU A 324 -26.19 2.32 -12.22
C LEU A 324 -27.22 1.76 -13.20
N PHE A 325 -28.51 1.80 -12.83
CA PHE A 325 -29.63 1.38 -13.66
C PHE A 325 -30.28 2.51 -14.48
N ALA A 326 -29.93 3.79 -14.20
CA ALA A 326 -30.50 4.92 -14.98
C ALA A 326 -29.93 5.01 -16.40
N TYR A 327 -28.82 4.34 -16.70
CA TYR A 327 -28.25 4.28 -18.06
C TYR A 327 -28.94 3.26 -18.97
N ALA A 328 -29.71 2.33 -18.42
CA ALA A 328 -30.39 1.30 -19.20
C ALA A 328 -31.79 1.72 -19.68
N THR A 329 -32.35 2.83 -19.19
CA THR A 329 -33.74 3.23 -19.49
C THR A 329 -33.92 4.52 -20.33
N LYS A 330 -32.81 5.17 -20.73
CA LYS A 330 -32.86 6.33 -21.65
C LYS A 330 -32.51 6.02 -23.11
N GLY A 331 -32.65 4.78 -23.53
CA GLY A 331 -32.46 4.32 -24.90
C GLY A 331 -33.79 4.03 -25.63
N GLY A 332 -34.81 4.82 -25.41
CA GLY A 332 -36.10 4.62 -26.09
C GLY A 332 -36.87 5.93 -26.26
N GLN A 333 -36.75 6.51 -27.41
CA GLN A 333 -37.63 7.44 -28.12
C GLN A 333 -36.98 8.76 -28.54
N ALA A 334 -36.52 8.79 -29.78
CA ALA A 334 -36.72 9.90 -30.70
C ALA A 334 -36.52 9.38 -32.14
N VAL A 335 -37.59 8.91 -32.71
CA VAL A 335 -37.72 8.77 -34.18
C VAL A 335 -37.93 10.16 -34.73
N ALA A 336 -36.95 10.67 -35.45
CA ALA A 336 -37.16 11.81 -36.35
C ALA A 336 -36.68 11.39 -37.74
N GLN A 337 -37.63 11.31 -38.63
CA GLN A 337 -37.50 11.09 -40.06
C GLN A 337 -36.51 12.10 -40.68
N VAL A 338 -35.56 11.61 -41.44
CA VAL A 338 -34.93 12.38 -42.52
C VAL A 338 -34.84 11.48 -43.76
N ARG A 339 -35.36 12.01 -44.84
CA ARG A 339 -35.54 11.48 -46.17
C ARG A 339 -34.27 10.92 -46.80
N GLU A 340 -34.43 9.80 -47.47
CA GLU A 340 -33.52 9.26 -48.47
C GLU A 340 -33.42 10.15 -49.71
N THR A 341 -32.23 10.32 -50.22
CA THR A 341 -31.99 10.48 -51.65
C THR A 341 -30.71 9.72 -52.04
N PRO A 342 -30.73 8.97 -53.14
CA PRO A 342 -29.70 8.04 -53.52
C PRO A 342 -28.67 8.66 -54.49
N VAL A 343 -27.41 8.31 -54.27
CA VAL A 343 -26.41 8.36 -55.40
C VAL A 343 -25.45 7.20 -55.23
N SER A 344 -25.44 6.31 -56.18
CA SER A 344 -24.41 5.29 -56.51
C SER A 344 -23.46 5.79 -57.59
N PRO A 345 -22.47 5.02 -58.00
CA PRO A 345 -21.22 4.64 -57.35
C PRO A 345 -19.99 5.10 -58.13
N ALA A 346 -18.85 5.20 -57.52
CA ALA A 346 -17.58 5.19 -58.24
C ALA A 346 -16.51 4.41 -57.47
N THR A 347 -16.08 3.38 -58.08
CA THR A 347 -14.99 2.46 -57.78
C THR A 347 -13.64 3.17 -57.77
N GLU A 348 -12.83 3.04 -56.71
CA GLU A 348 -11.39 3.00 -56.82
C GLU A 348 -10.77 2.19 -55.69
N GLN A 349 -10.08 1.14 -56.13
CA GLN A 349 -9.28 0.24 -55.31
C GLN A 349 -8.01 0.95 -54.87
N GLN A 350 -7.78 1.07 -53.57
CA GLN A 350 -6.41 1.24 -53.05
C GLN A 350 -6.12 0.18 -52.01
N LYS A 351 -5.12 -0.62 -52.32
CA LYS A 351 -4.49 -1.65 -51.51
C LYS A 351 -3.96 -1.03 -50.20
N THR A 352 -4.46 -1.50 -49.08
CA THR A 352 -3.79 -1.34 -47.78
C THR A 352 -2.79 -2.46 -47.57
N PRO A 353 -1.56 -2.17 -47.07
CA PRO A 353 -0.59 -3.21 -46.74
C PRO A 353 -1.01 -3.91 -45.44
N GLU A 354 -0.93 -5.20 -45.47
CA GLU A 354 -1.12 -6.09 -44.30
C GLU A 354 -0.15 -5.71 -43.18
N THR A 355 -0.71 -5.21 -42.07
CA THR A 355 0.03 -5.07 -40.81
C THR A 355 -0.03 -6.41 -40.10
N SER A 356 1.08 -7.12 -40.08
CA SER A 356 1.28 -8.33 -39.31
C SER A 356 0.93 -8.07 -37.84
N LYS A 357 -0.04 -8.82 -37.31
CA LYS A 357 -0.35 -8.88 -35.88
C LYS A 357 0.87 -9.43 -35.14
N GLN A 358 1.68 -8.56 -34.54
CA GLN A 358 2.63 -8.98 -33.53
C GLN A 358 1.85 -9.40 -32.27
N ALA A 359 2.12 -10.61 -31.81
CA ALA A 359 1.61 -11.09 -30.52
C ALA A 359 2.05 -10.16 -29.40
N ALA A 360 1.19 -9.95 -28.38
CA ALA A 360 1.54 -9.15 -27.22
C ALA A 360 2.76 -9.76 -26.50
N PRO A 361 3.72 -8.93 -26.02
CA PRO A 361 4.93 -9.43 -25.38
C PRO A 361 4.59 -10.12 -24.05
N ASP A 362 5.13 -11.34 -23.85
CA ASP A 362 4.87 -12.16 -22.66
C ASP A 362 5.48 -11.60 -21.38
N THR A 363 6.54 -10.79 -21.49
CA THR A 363 7.22 -10.15 -20.34
C THR A 363 7.53 -8.66 -20.61
N ILE A 364 7.76 -7.90 -19.52
CA ILE A 364 8.23 -6.49 -19.63
C ILE A 364 9.58 -6.42 -20.37
N TYR A 365 10.42 -7.44 -20.21
CA TYR A 365 11.69 -7.51 -20.92
C TYR A 365 11.47 -7.65 -22.44
N ASP A 366 10.56 -8.50 -22.87
CA ASP A 366 10.24 -8.68 -24.30
C ASP A 366 9.65 -7.41 -24.93
N ALA A 367 8.87 -6.66 -24.15
CA ALA A 367 8.33 -5.36 -24.57
C ALA A 367 9.43 -4.29 -24.76
N VAL A 368 10.49 -4.33 -23.93
CA VAL A 368 11.55 -3.30 -23.93
C VAL A 368 12.74 -3.69 -24.80
N LEU A 369 12.95 -4.97 -25.05
CA LEU A 369 14.08 -5.48 -25.85
C LEU A 369 14.21 -4.83 -27.24
N PRO A 370 13.14 -4.63 -28.03
CA PRO A 370 13.23 -3.93 -29.32
C PRO A 370 13.77 -2.50 -29.20
N ALA A 371 13.34 -1.77 -28.14
CA ALA A 371 13.81 -0.40 -27.89
C ALA A 371 15.28 -0.38 -27.48
N ILE A 372 15.73 -1.34 -26.67
CA ILE A 372 17.16 -1.48 -26.31
C ILE A 372 17.99 -1.76 -27.57
N VAL A 373 17.56 -2.69 -28.41
CA VAL A 373 18.29 -3.06 -29.65
C VAL A 373 18.31 -1.91 -30.65
N ALA A 374 17.22 -1.14 -30.79
CA ALA A 374 17.15 0.03 -31.66
C ALA A 374 18.06 1.17 -31.20
N ALA A 375 18.30 1.32 -29.89
CA ALA A 375 19.20 2.33 -29.33
C ALA A 375 20.69 1.97 -29.40
N LEU A 376 21.05 0.81 -29.98
CA LEU A 376 22.42 0.29 -30.07
C LEU A 376 23.00 0.33 -31.50
N ASP A 377 22.63 1.33 -32.31
CA ASP A 377 23.21 1.55 -33.66
C ASP A 377 24.73 1.80 -33.60
N LYS A 378 25.22 2.32 -32.49
CA LYS A 378 26.65 2.47 -32.16
C LYS A 378 26.91 1.90 -30.77
N PRO A 379 28.18 1.51 -30.43
CA PRO A 379 28.50 1.05 -29.09
C PRO A 379 28.25 2.12 -28.01
N VAL A 380 27.29 1.89 -27.11
CA VAL A 380 26.83 2.85 -26.10
C VAL A 380 27.12 2.32 -24.69
N SER A 381 27.43 3.23 -23.73
CA SER A 381 27.57 2.87 -22.32
C SER A 381 26.21 2.60 -21.68
N ALA A 382 26.17 1.82 -20.57
CA ALA A 382 24.93 1.58 -19.86
C ALA A 382 24.31 2.88 -19.30
N ASP A 383 25.12 3.88 -19.00
CA ASP A 383 24.66 5.17 -18.46
C ASP A 383 23.98 6.03 -19.53
N ASP A 384 24.58 6.12 -20.71
CA ASP A 384 24.01 6.87 -21.83
C ASP A 384 22.73 6.20 -22.34
N LEU A 385 22.74 4.86 -22.38
CA LEU A 385 21.56 4.10 -22.76
C LEU A 385 20.40 4.25 -21.75
N ALA A 386 20.71 4.30 -20.46
CA ALA A 386 19.72 4.54 -19.42
C ALA A 386 19.07 5.94 -19.55
N LYS A 387 19.89 6.94 -19.85
CA LYS A 387 19.41 8.31 -20.13
C LYS A 387 18.56 8.38 -21.41
N GLY A 388 19.03 7.76 -22.49
CA GLY A 388 18.33 7.77 -23.78
C GLY A 388 16.97 7.05 -23.75
N LEU A 389 16.84 5.99 -22.96
CA LEU A 389 15.61 5.22 -22.81
C LEU A 389 14.74 5.68 -21.63
N ASP A 390 15.19 6.69 -20.86
CA ASP A 390 14.53 7.21 -19.63
C ASP A 390 14.17 6.10 -18.62
N VAL A 391 15.13 5.18 -18.35
CA VAL A 391 14.97 4.06 -17.45
C VAL A 391 16.01 4.09 -16.34
N ALA A 392 15.65 3.56 -15.14
CA ALA A 392 16.58 3.46 -14.03
C ALA A 392 17.76 2.55 -14.39
N LYS A 393 19.00 3.03 -14.16
CA LYS A 393 20.25 2.33 -14.48
C LYS A 393 20.29 0.87 -13.98
N GLY A 394 19.80 0.63 -12.73
CA GLY A 394 19.79 -0.71 -12.15
C GLY A 394 18.85 -1.68 -12.86
N GLN A 395 17.72 -1.19 -13.38
CA GLN A 395 16.79 -2.00 -14.16
C GLN A 395 17.33 -2.29 -15.55
N LEU A 396 17.89 -1.26 -16.21
CA LEU A 396 18.53 -1.44 -17.52
C LEU A 396 19.68 -2.45 -17.45
N GLN A 397 20.51 -2.42 -16.41
CA GLN A 397 21.60 -3.38 -16.24
C GLN A 397 21.12 -4.84 -16.17
N LYS A 398 19.95 -5.09 -15.55
CA LYS A 398 19.34 -6.42 -15.51
C LYS A 398 18.93 -6.86 -16.93
N TRP A 399 18.27 -6.00 -17.69
CA TRP A 399 17.84 -6.27 -19.06
C TRP A 399 19.03 -6.44 -20.02
N LEU A 400 20.08 -5.61 -19.89
CA LEU A 400 21.30 -5.77 -20.69
C LEU A 400 22.01 -7.08 -20.39
N LYS A 401 22.09 -7.51 -19.13
CA LYS A 401 22.65 -8.81 -18.75
C LYS A 401 21.86 -9.95 -19.40
N GLN A 402 20.53 -9.90 -19.34
CA GLN A 402 19.66 -10.88 -19.97
C GLN A 402 19.82 -10.86 -21.49
N ALA A 403 19.80 -9.70 -22.15
CA ALA A 403 19.95 -9.55 -23.60
C ALA A 403 21.32 -10.07 -24.11
N VAL A 404 22.37 -9.96 -23.31
CA VAL A 404 23.68 -10.58 -23.61
C VAL A 404 23.60 -12.11 -23.49
N THR A 405 22.94 -12.63 -22.43
CA THR A 405 22.72 -14.07 -22.23
C THR A 405 21.88 -14.66 -23.37
N ASP A 406 20.82 -13.96 -23.78
CA ASP A 406 19.91 -14.34 -24.88
C ASP A 406 20.54 -14.12 -26.28
N LYS A 407 21.82 -13.73 -26.30
CA LYS A 407 22.60 -13.49 -27.55
C LYS A 407 21.96 -12.44 -28.47
N LYS A 408 21.20 -11.51 -27.96
CA LYS A 408 20.55 -10.42 -28.74
C LYS A 408 21.49 -9.21 -28.93
N ILE A 409 22.40 -8.96 -27.98
CA ILE A 409 23.39 -7.88 -28.00
C ILE A 409 24.78 -8.39 -27.62
N LYS A 410 25.83 -7.58 -27.89
CA LYS A 410 27.23 -7.84 -27.49
C LYS A 410 27.62 -6.89 -26.35
N LYS A 411 28.42 -7.37 -25.37
CA LYS A 411 29.10 -6.56 -24.38
C LYS A 411 30.57 -6.42 -24.79
N LEU A 412 31.05 -5.20 -24.95
CA LEU A 412 32.45 -4.85 -25.18
C LEU A 412 33.12 -4.54 -23.81
N THR A 413 34.38 -4.93 -23.63
CA THR A 413 35.02 -4.96 -22.31
C THR A 413 35.99 -3.82 -22.00
N LYS A 414 36.47 -3.08 -23.04
CA LYS A 414 37.43 -1.97 -22.81
C LYS A 414 37.17 -0.81 -23.80
N PRO A 415 36.52 0.26 -23.42
CA PRO A 415 35.65 0.45 -22.22
C PRO A 415 34.36 -0.39 -22.29
N VAL A 416 33.68 -0.59 -21.15
CA VAL A 416 32.42 -1.36 -21.13
C VAL A 416 31.33 -0.62 -21.89
N ARG A 417 30.92 -1.19 -23.03
CA ARG A 417 29.83 -0.71 -23.89
C ARG A 417 28.98 -1.87 -24.39
N TYR A 418 27.82 -1.56 -24.90
CA TYR A 418 26.91 -2.53 -25.49
C TYR A 418 26.69 -2.18 -26.96
N ALA A 419 26.58 -3.17 -27.83
CA ALA A 419 26.36 -3.02 -29.25
C ALA A 419 25.41 -4.09 -29.79
N ARG A 420 24.75 -3.80 -30.91
CA ARG A 420 23.91 -4.78 -31.61
C ARG A 420 24.77 -5.94 -32.13
N ARG A 421 24.24 -7.15 -32.12
CA ARG A 421 24.94 -8.31 -32.67
C ARG A 421 24.81 -8.28 -34.21
N GLY A 422 25.89 -8.04 -34.91
CA GLY A 422 25.88 -7.95 -36.39
C GLY A 422 26.38 -6.64 -36.98
N SER A 423 26.62 -5.60 -36.18
CA SER A 423 27.40 -4.42 -36.59
C SER A 423 28.90 -4.69 -36.39
N SER A 424 29.64 -4.81 -37.48
CA SER A 424 31.10 -4.94 -37.57
C SER A 424 31.74 -3.64 -37.15
#